data_9a9606cb161f8e1708cb92355045b16a
#
_entry.id   9a9606cb161f8e1708cb92355045b16a
#
_cell.length_a   1.000
_cell.length_b   1.000
_cell.length_c   1.000
_cell.angle_alpha   90.00
_cell.angle_beta   90.00
_cell.angle_gamma   90.00
#
_symmetry.space_group_name_H-M   'P 1'
#
loop_
_entity.id
_entity.type
_entity.pdbx_description
1 polymer ?
#
loop_
_entity_poly.entity_id
_entity_poly.type
_entity_poly.pdbx_seq_one_letter_code
_entity_poly.pdbx_strand_id
1 'polypeptide(L)' 'DGSHSTGXGXPDRFSGSSSGXXRYLSISNIQPEXEAIYICGVGDTIKEQFVYVFGGGTKVTVLGQPKSTPTL' A
#
# COMPACT_ATOMS: atom_id res chain seq x y z
N ASP A 1 -8.67 -15.11 4.57
CA ASP A 1 -9.37 -15.68 3.44
C ASP A 1 -8.87 -15.01 2.17
N GLY A 2 -9.49 -15.28 1.07
CA GLY A 2 -9.04 -14.76 -0.19
C GLY A 2 -9.72 -13.51 -0.69
N SER A 3 -10.52 -12.88 0.12
CA SER A 3 -11.29 -11.73 -0.32
C SER A 3 -10.46 -10.45 -0.18
N HIS A 4 -10.39 -9.67 -1.24
CA HIS A 4 -9.62 -8.43 -1.24
C HIS A 4 -10.46 -7.32 -1.83
N SER A 5 -10.40 -6.15 -1.25
CA SER A 5 -11.12 -5.01 -1.78
C SER A 5 -10.24 -3.77 -1.68
N THR A 6 -10.51 -2.87 -2.55
CA THR A 6 -9.79 -1.61 -2.62
C THR A 6 -10.68 -0.51 -2.07
N GLY A 7 -9.98 0.13 -1.18
CA GLY A 7 -10.71 1.29 -0.71
C GLY A 7 -10.90 2.34 -1.79
N UNK A 8 -12.60 4.23 -2.49
CA UNK A 8 -13.16 5.14 -3.07
C UNK A 8 -12.13 5.95 -3.62
N GLY A 9 -11.45 5.74 -3.73
CA GLY A 9 -10.42 6.59 -4.26
C GLY A 9 -9.26 5.80 -4.90
N UNK A 10 -9.11 4.51 -4.68
CA UNK A 10 -8.04 3.95 -5.10
C UNK A 10 -8.22 3.57 -6.39
N PRO A 11 -7.48 4.05 -7.35
CA PRO A 11 -7.54 3.55 -8.74
C PRO A 11 -7.36 2.04 -8.83
N ASP A 12 -7.78 1.54 -9.91
CA ASP A 12 -7.79 0.09 -10.13
C ASP A 12 -6.41 -0.52 -10.14
N ARG A 13 -5.40 0.24 -10.37
CA ARG A 13 -4.09 -0.37 -10.53
C ARG A 13 -3.47 -0.83 -9.21
N PHE A 14 -4.13 -0.59 -8.11
CA PHE A 14 -3.73 -1.14 -6.81
C PHE A 14 -4.50 -2.40 -6.53
N SER A 15 -3.82 -3.44 -6.11
CA SER A 15 -4.51 -4.67 -5.74
C SER A 15 -3.75 -5.38 -4.64
N GLY A 16 -4.51 -6.06 -3.81
CA GLY A 16 -3.93 -6.87 -2.75
C GLY A 16 -4.03 -8.33 -3.08
N SER A 17 -3.13 -9.11 -2.52
CA SER A 17 -3.18 -10.55 -2.69
C SER A 17 -2.56 -11.21 -1.48
N SER A 18 -2.78 -12.50 -1.38
CA SER A 18 -2.29 -13.31 -0.28
C SER A 18 -1.71 -14.60 -0.81
N SER A 19 -0.70 -15.08 -0.12
CA SER A 19 -0.13 -16.39 -0.39
C SER A 19 0.43 -16.92 0.91
N GLY A 20 -0.28 -17.90 1.44
CA GLY A 20 0.12 -18.36 2.77
C GLY A 20 0.04 -17.25 3.78
N UNK A 21 0.97 -16.98 4.41
CA UNK A 21 1.08 -15.95 5.36
C UNK A 21 1.50 -14.66 4.83
N UNK A 22 1.71 -14.50 3.65
CA UNK A 22 2.20 -13.35 3.08
C UNK A 22 1.07 -12.61 2.56
N ARG A 23 1.25 -11.33 2.62
CA ARG A 23 0.27 -10.37 2.14
C ARG A 23 0.99 -9.39 1.24
N TYR A 24 0.41 -9.12 0.07
CA TYR A 24 1.10 -8.35 -0.96
C TYR A 24 0.24 -7.22 -1.47
N LEU A 25 0.86 -6.10 -1.73
CA LEU A 25 0.25 -5.01 -2.47
C LEU A 25 0.93 -4.93 -3.83
N SER A 26 0.13 -4.97 -4.88
CA SER A 26 0.64 -4.83 -6.25
C SER A 26 0.17 -3.51 -6.82
N ILE A 27 1.09 -2.79 -7.43
CA ILE A 27 0.76 -1.54 -8.10
C ILE A 27 1.23 -1.69 -9.55
N SER A 28 0.28 -1.77 -10.46
CA SER A 28 0.65 -1.90 -11.87
C SER A 28 0.80 -0.54 -12.50
N ASN A 29 1.70 -0.47 -13.49
CA ASN A 29 1.89 0.75 -14.26
C ASN A 29 2.04 1.97 -13.35
N ILE A 30 2.99 1.87 -12.42
CA ILE A 30 3.10 2.88 -11.38
C ILE A 30 3.45 4.25 -11.96
N GLN A 31 2.78 5.26 -11.46
CA GLN A 31 2.98 6.63 -11.90
C GLN A 31 3.78 7.39 -10.85
N PRO A 32 4.40 8.50 -11.22
CA PRO A 32 5.20 9.26 -10.26
C PRO A 32 4.43 9.66 -9.01
N GLU A 33 3.17 9.97 -9.14
CA GLU A 33 2.39 10.36 -7.96
C GLU A 33 2.24 9.22 -6.95
N UNK A 34 2.47 8.02 -7.25
CA UNK A 34 2.37 6.99 -6.40
C UNK A 34 3.54 6.74 -5.61
N GLU A 35 4.59 7.59 -5.79
CA GLU A 35 5.77 7.48 -4.96
C GLU A 35 5.44 7.87 -3.53
N ALA A 36 5.70 6.96 -2.60
CA ALA A 36 5.19 7.19 -1.24
C ALA A 36 5.76 6.12 -0.32
N ILE A 37 5.45 6.27 0.96
CA ILE A 37 5.69 5.22 1.92
C ILE A 37 4.39 4.47 2.11
N TYR A 38 4.44 3.16 1.93
CA TYR A 38 3.26 2.31 2.04
C TYR A 38 3.35 1.53 3.34
N ILE A 39 2.30 1.57 4.12
CA ILE A 39 2.31 0.97 5.44
C ILE A 39 1.22 -0.09 5.49
N CYS A 40 1.64 -1.30 5.89
CA CYS A 40 0.71 -2.41 6.05
C CYS A 40 0.22 -2.44 7.49
N GLY A 41 -1.07 -2.66 7.65
CA GLY A 41 -1.63 -2.77 8.98
C GLY A 41 -2.55 -3.97 9.08
N VAL A 42 -2.69 -4.48 10.28
CA VAL A 42 -3.59 -5.59 10.53
C VAL A 42 -4.39 -5.29 11.79
N GLY A 43 -5.67 -5.63 11.73
CA GLY A 43 -6.55 -5.48 12.86
C GLY A 43 -6.99 -6.82 13.40
N ASP A 44 -7.23 -6.87 14.68
CA ASP A 44 -7.68 -8.09 15.32
C ASP A 44 -8.53 -7.70 16.52
N THR A 45 -9.37 -8.63 16.94
CA THR A 45 -10.16 -8.44 18.14
C THR A 45 -9.61 -9.33 19.22
N ILE A 46 -9.13 -8.72 20.28
CA ILE A 46 -8.57 -9.45 21.42
C ILE A 46 -9.35 -9.05 22.64
N LYS A 47 -9.96 -10.05 23.29
CA LYS A 47 -10.76 -9.82 24.49
C LYS A 47 -11.75 -8.67 24.28
N GLU A 48 -12.43 -8.77 23.16
CA GLU A 48 -13.51 -7.81 22.81
C GLU A 48 -12.99 -6.39 22.56
N GLN A 49 -11.69 -6.24 22.35
CA GLN A 49 -11.13 -4.98 21.95
C GLN A 49 -10.51 -5.09 20.56
N PHE A 50 -10.71 -4.08 19.76
CA PHE A 50 -10.13 -4.06 18.43
C PHE A 50 -8.75 -3.44 18.49
N VAL A 51 -7.77 -4.18 18.02
CA VAL A 51 -6.38 -3.77 18.11
C VAL A 51 -5.80 -3.69 16.68
N TYR A 52 -5.13 -2.61 16.37
CA TYR A 52 -4.47 -2.43 15.09
C TYR A 52 -2.97 -2.43 15.27
N VAL A 53 -2.26 -3.11 14.38
CA VAL A 53 -0.80 -3.14 14.38
C VAL A 53 -0.33 -2.78 12.98
N PHE A 54 0.65 -1.90 12.91
CA PHE A 54 1.19 -1.43 11.62
C PHE A 54 2.62 -1.89 11.45
N GLY A 55 2.99 -2.20 10.21
CA GLY A 55 4.39 -2.42 9.89
C GLY A 55 5.16 -1.12 9.84
N GLY A 56 6.44 -1.23 9.56
CA GLY A 56 7.32 -0.07 9.56
C GLY A 56 7.30 0.74 8.28
N GLY A 57 6.66 0.23 7.25
CA GLY A 57 6.55 0.99 6.02
C GLY A 57 7.58 0.59 4.98
N THR A 58 7.21 0.75 3.73
CA THR A 58 8.08 0.51 2.59
C THR A 58 8.08 1.76 1.73
N LYS A 59 9.26 2.31 1.51
CA LYS A 59 9.37 3.47 0.64
C LYS A 59 9.46 3.02 -0.80
N VAL A 60 8.55 3.49 -1.62
CA VAL A 60 8.52 3.17 -3.04
C VAL A 60 8.94 4.39 -3.82
N THR A 61 10.01 4.23 -4.60
CA THR A 61 10.55 5.29 -5.43
C THR A 61 10.27 4.95 -6.89
N VAL A 62 9.77 5.91 -7.64
CA VAL A 62 9.46 5.71 -9.04
C VAL A 62 10.61 6.27 -9.87
N LEU A 63 11.37 5.37 -10.50
CA LEU A 63 12.52 5.77 -11.30
C LEU A 63 12.10 6.15 -12.70
N GLY A 64 12.96 6.86 -13.40
CA GLY A 64 12.73 7.19 -14.80
C GLY A 64 11.79 8.34 -15.03
N GLN A 65 11.31 8.98 -13.99
CA GLN A 65 10.47 10.15 -14.18
C GLN A 65 11.32 11.39 -14.41
N PRO A 66 10.77 12.37 -15.08
CA PRO A 66 11.55 13.59 -15.28
C PRO A 66 11.89 14.25 -13.96
N LYS A 67 13.12 14.74 -13.87
CA LYS A 67 13.56 15.44 -12.68
C LYS A 67 12.91 16.81 -12.64
N SER A 68 12.30 17.15 -11.52
CA SER A 68 11.71 18.47 -11.38
C SER A 68 12.72 19.43 -10.81
N THR A 69 12.64 20.67 -11.29
CA THR A 69 13.52 21.71 -10.83
C THR A 69 12.78 22.57 -9.82
N PRO A 70 13.36 22.72 -8.63
CA PRO A 70 12.66 23.56 -7.65
C PRO A 70 12.47 24.98 -8.15
N THR A 71 11.36 25.54 -7.82
CA THR A 71 11.03 26.91 -8.17
C THR A 71 11.14 27.78 -6.93
N LEU A 72 11.83 28.85 -7.03
CA LEU A 72 11.99 29.76 -5.91
C LEU A 72 10.91 30.82 -5.88
#